data_78a500512f2217f1db5ad290b1e02457
#
_entry.id   78a500512f2217f1db5ad290b1e02457
#
_cell.length_a   1.000
_cell.length_b   1.000
_cell.length_c   1.000
_cell.angle_alpha   90.00
_cell.angle_beta   90.00
_cell.angle_gamma   90.00
#
_symmetry.space_group_name_H-M   'P 1'
#
loop_
_entity.id
_entity.type
_entity.pdbx_description
1 polymer ?
#
loop_
_entity_poly.entity_id
_entity_poly.type
_entity_poly.pdbx_seq_one_letter_code
_entity_poly.pdbx_strand_id
1 'polypeptide(L)'
;MNEGKDRAILVGLQLNDGSSFDHNLEELESLCQACDIEPVFTITQSLDTPHQALYIGSGKVREVKEAAANLDADLIIFDNALSPSQARNLNLEIGLPILDRTALILE
;
A
#
# COMPACT_ATOMS: atom_id res chain seq x y z
N MET A 1 -23.70 -4.81 -2.16
CA MET A 1 -22.51 -5.11 -2.90
C MET A 1 -21.89 -3.83 -3.42
N ASN A 2 -20.60 -3.74 -3.37
CA ASN A 2 -19.92 -2.52 -3.72
C ASN A 2 -19.52 -2.54 -5.19
N GLU A 3 -20.47 -2.39 -6.05
CA GLU A 3 -20.27 -2.57 -7.47
C GLU A 3 -19.31 -1.54 -8.04
N GLY A 4 -18.32 -2.01 -8.76
CA GLY A 4 -17.40 -1.16 -9.48
C GLY A 4 -16.27 -0.58 -8.67
N LYS A 5 -16.25 -0.80 -7.35
CA LYS A 5 -15.16 -0.29 -6.53
C LYS A 5 -14.23 -1.40 -6.12
N ASP A 6 -12.94 -1.20 -6.37
CA ASP A 6 -11.93 -2.11 -5.87
C ASP A 6 -11.65 -1.81 -4.41
N ARG A 7 -11.41 -2.86 -3.63
CA ARG A 7 -11.10 -2.72 -2.20
C ARG A 7 -9.60 -2.81 -2.02
N ALA A 8 -9.02 -1.85 -1.31
CA ALA A 8 -7.57 -1.72 -1.20
C ALA A 8 -7.11 -1.67 0.25
N ILE A 9 -5.96 -2.30 0.49
CA ILE A 9 -5.21 -2.10 1.73
C ILE A 9 -4.18 -1.03 1.44
N LEU A 10 -4.15 0.02 2.24
CA LEU A 10 -3.15 1.07 2.11
C LEU A 10 -1.97 0.75 3.02
N VAL A 11 -0.76 0.91 2.51
CA VAL A 11 0.45 0.65 3.28
C VAL A 11 1.35 1.88 3.24
N GLY A 12 1.76 2.34 4.42
CA GLY A 12 2.65 3.46 4.52
C GLY A 12 3.89 3.11 5.32
N LEU A 13 5.05 3.51 4.82
CA LEU A 13 6.30 3.35 5.54
C LEU A 13 6.74 4.71 6.03
N GLN A 14 6.84 4.85 7.36
CA GLN A 14 7.35 6.08 7.96
C GLN A 14 8.84 5.96 8.12
N LEU A 15 9.57 6.74 7.35
CA LEU A 15 11.01 6.83 7.50
C LEU A 15 11.34 7.86 8.56
N ASN A 16 12.44 7.67 9.25
CA ASN A 16 12.84 8.55 10.34
C ASN A 16 13.55 9.79 9.80
N ASP A 17 12.86 10.52 8.95
CA ASP A 17 13.45 11.68 8.24
C ASP A 17 12.66 12.98 8.47
N GLY A 18 11.65 12.95 9.33
CA GLY A 18 10.88 14.14 9.65
C GLY A 18 9.77 14.50 8.68
N SER A 19 9.46 13.62 7.72
CA SER A 19 8.42 13.91 6.74
C SER A 19 7.02 13.85 7.36
N SER A 20 6.04 14.47 6.68
CA SER A 20 4.65 14.55 7.14
C SER A 20 3.88 13.29 6.79
N PHE A 21 4.08 12.26 7.59
CA PHE A 21 3.54 10.94 7.29
C PHE A 21 2.01 10.86 7.28
N ASP A 22 1.36 11.38 8.33
CA ASP A 22 -0.10 11.30 8.43
C ASP A 22 -0.80 12.05 7.31
N HIS A 23 -0.27 13.23 6.98
CA HIS A 23 -0.83 14.04 5.91
C HIS A 23 -0.74 13.29 4.56
N ASN A 24 0.38 12.60 4.33
CA ASN A 24 0.56 11.85 3.09
C ASN A 24 -0.45 10.72 2.97
N LEU A 25 -0.79 10.06 4.08
CA LEU A 25 -1.78 8.99 4.05
C LEU A 25 -3.18 9.53 3.79
N GLU A 26 -3.53 10.69 4.33
CA GLU A 26 -4.81 11.32 4.04
C GLU A 26 -4.93 11.66 2.56
N GLU A 27 -3.86 12.17 1.98
CA GLU A 27 -3.81 12.45 0.56
C GLU A 27 -4.01 11.19 -0.26
N LEU A 28 -3.37 10.10 0.16
CA LEU A 28 -3.49 8.83 -0.54
C LEU A 28 -4.93 8.33 -0.53
N GLU A 29 -5.61 8.46 0.60
CA GLU A 29 -7.02 8.09 0.68
C GLU A 29 -7.87 8.89 -0.30
N SER A 30 -7.60 10.19 -0.41
CA SER A 30 -8.31 11.04 -1.35
C SER A 30 -8.07 10.62 -2.79
N LEU A 31 -6.82 10.26 -3.11
CA LEU A 31 -6.49 9.79 -4.45
C LEU A 31 -7.22 8.49 -4.77
N CYS A 32 -7.32 7.58 -3.81
CA CYS A 32 -8.05 6.34 -4.00
C CYS A 32 -9.52 6.60 -4.31
N GLN A 33 -10.15 7.50 -3.56
CA GLN A 33 -11.54 7.82 -3.78
C GLN A 33 -11.76 8.42 -5.16
N ALA A 34 -10.83 9.24 -5.63
CA ALA A 34 -10.91 9.83 -6.96
C ALA A 34 -10.80 8.77 -8.06
N CYS A 35 -10.18 7.63 -7.77
CA CYS A 35 -10.00 6.54 -8.71
C CYS A 35 -11.02 5.41 -8.54
N ASP A 36 -12.08 5.65 -7.75
CA ASP A 36 -13.10 4.64 -7.47
C ASP A 36 -12.53 3.43 -6.74
N ILE A 37 -11.59 3.67 -5.84
CA ILE A 37 -11.00 2.63 -5.01
C ILE A 37 -11.43 2.88 -3.57
N GLU A 38 -11.88 1.84 -2.89
CA GLU A 38 -12.30 1.94 -1.49
C GLU A 38 -11.19 1.46 -0.59
N PRO A 39 -10.53 2.36 0.17
CA PRO A 39 -9.54 1.92 1.17
C PRO A 39 -10.29 1.29 2.35
N VAL A 40 -10.01 -0.01 2.58
CA VAL A 40 -10.71 -0.75 3.64
C VAL A 40 -9.88 -0.88 4.90
N PHE A 41 -8.57 -0.67 4.82
CA PHE A 41 -7.69 -0.76 5.96
C PHE A 41 -6.36 -0.11 5.63
N THR A 42 -5.69 0.39 6.66
CA THR A 42 -4.38 1.03 6.50
C THR A 42 -3.39 0.37 7.44
N ILE A 43 -2.24 -0.02 6.92
CA ILE A 43 -1.15 -0.62 7.69
C ILE A 43 0.06 0.27 7.57
N THR A 44 0.72 0.55 8.69
CA THR A 44 1.90 1.40 8.70
C THR A 44 3.05 0.69 9.39
N GLN A 45 4.26 1.11 9.04
CA GLN A 45 5.48 0.61 9.67
C GLN A 45 6.50 1.73 9.73
N SER A 46 7.27 1.78 10.81
CA SER A 46 8.39 2.72 10.94
C SER A 46 9.69 1.95 10.76
N LEU A 47 10.53 2.41 9.86
CA LEU A 47 11.85 1.83 9.62
C LEU A 47 12.85 2.97 9.40
N ASP A 48 14.11 2.72 9.74
CA ASP A 48 15.17 3.69 9.45
C ASP A 48 15.45 3.75 7.95
N THR A 49 15.46 2.59 7.30
CA THR A 49 15.64 2.50 5.86
C THR A 49 14.66 1.48 5.31
N PRO A 50 14.20 1.66 4.04
CA PRO A 50 13.31 0.67 3.44
C PRO A 50 14.01 -0.67 3.25
N HIS A 51 13.26 -1.75 3.36
CA HIS A 51 13.78 -3.07 3.06
C HIS A 51 14.10 -3.13 1.56
N GLN A 52 15.27 -3.64 1.23
CA GLN A 52 15.75 -3.58 -0.15
C GLN A 52 14.86 -4.35 -1.13
N ALA A 53 14.41 -5.53 -0.74
CA ALA A 53 13.64 -6.40 -1.63
C ALA A 53 12.13 -6.19 -1.52
N LEU A 54 11.62 -5.85 -0.33
CA LEU A 54 10.19 -5.82 -0.08
C LEU A 54 9.66 -4.45 0.35
N TYR A 55 10.52 -3.49 0.50
CA TYR A 55 10.24 -2.14 0.98
C TYR A 55 9.83 -2.10 2.46
N ILE A 56 8.97 -3.01 2.91
CA ILE A 56 8.60 -3.18 4.32
C ILE A 56 9.15 -4.50 4.83
N GLY A 57 9.17 -4.69 6.15
CA GLY A 57 9.69 -5.93 6.73
C GLY A 57 8.84 -7.13 6.38
N SER A 58 9.46 -8.32 6.37
CA SER A 58 8.76 -9.55 5.99
C SER A 58 7.58 -9.87 6.89
N GLY A 59 7.70 -9.58 8.19
CA GLY A 59 6.57 -9.75 9.10
C GLY A 59 5.40 -8.85 8.76
N LYS A 60 5.70 -7.61 8.33
CA LYS A 60 4.67 -6.68 7.94
C LYS A 60 4.02 -7.11 6.62
N VAL A 61 4.80 -7.69 5.70
CA VAL A 61 4.25 -8.24 4.46
C VAL A 61 3.20 -9.31 4.78
N ARG A 62 3.50 -10.18 5.74
CA ARG A 62 2.55 -11.20 6.15
C ARG A 62 1.29 -10.58 6.74
N GLU A 63 1.45 -9.54 7.54
CA GLU A 63 0.32 -8.83 8.12
C GLU A 63 -0.58 -8.23 7.02
N VAL A 64 0.03 -7.65 6.00
CA VAL A 64 -0.72 -7.09 4.87
C VAL A 64 -1.48 -8.21 4.14
N LYS A 65 -0.81 -9.33 3.91
CA LYS A 65 -1.44 -10.46 3.22
C LYS A 65 -2.63 -10.98 4.00
N GLU A 66 -2.49 -11.13 5.31
CA GLU A 66 -3.59 -11.61 6.15
C GLU A 66 -4.75 -10.63 6.18
N ALA A 67 -4.47 -9.35 6.30
CA ALA A 67 -5.51 -8.33 6.30
C ALA A 67 -6.27 -8.34 4.97
N ALA A 68 -5.54 -8.48 3.87
CA ALA A 68 -6.15 -8.52 2.55
C ALA A 68 -7.11 -9.70 2.41
N ALA A 69 -6.70 -10.87 2.92
CA ALA A 69 -7.55 -12.05 2.88
C ALA A 69 -8.79 -11.88 3.75
N ASN A 70 -8.62 -11.33 4.94
CA ASN A 70 -9.73 -11.16 5.87
C ASN A 70 -10.74 -10.12 5.41
N LEU A 71 -10.30 -9.12 4.68
CA LEU A 71 -11.14 -8.02 4.24
C LEU A 71 -11.53 -8.09 2.77
N ASP A 72 -11.16 -9.17 2.10
CA ASP A 72 -11.43 -9.37 0.68
C ASP A 72 -10.92 -8.21 -0.17
N ALA A 73 -9.69 -7.80 0.09
CA ALA A 73 -9.07 -6.74 -0.69
C ALA A 73 -8.71 -7.23 -2.09
N ASP A 74 -8.82 -6.33 -3.05
CA ASP A 74 -8.51 -6.63 -4.44
C ASP A 74 -7.09 -6.22 -4.82
N LEU A 75 -6.53 -5.25 -4.10
CA LEU A 75 -5.20 -4.73 -4.40
C LEU A 75 -4.58 -4.08 -3.17
N ILE A 76 -3.28 -3.84 -3.26
CA ILE A 76 -2.51 -3.18 -2.20
C ILE A 76 -1.92 -1.91 -2.77
N ILE A 77 -2.04 -0.81 -2.04
CA ILE A 77 -1.52 0.49 -2.49
C ILE A 77 -0.54 1.02 -1.47
N PHE A 78 0.68 1.30 -1.92
CA PHE A 78 1.73 1.86 -1.08
C PHE A 78 1.76 3.39 -1.23
N ASP A 79 1.91 4.08 -0.12
CA ASP A 79 2.02 5.54 -0.12
C ASP A 79 3.31 6.02 -0.76
N ASN A 80 4.36 5.23 -0.65
CA ASN A 80 5.68 5.59 -1.14
C ASN A 80 5.93 4.95 -2.51
N ALA A 81 6.79 5.59 -3.31
CA ALA A 81 7.15 5.03 -4.60
C ALA A 81 7.97 3.76 -4.41
N LEU A 82 7.63 2.73 -5.17
CA LEU A 82 8.32 1.45 -5.11
C LEU A 82 9.20 1.27 -6.34
N SER A 83 10.34 0.60 -6.18
CA SER A 83 11.11 0.18 -7.33
C SER A 83 10.37 -0.97 -8.03
N PRO A 84 10.63 -1.20 -9.33
CA PRO A 84 9.99 -2.33 -10.02
C PRO A 84 10.27 -3.67 -9.34
N SER A 85 11.48 -3.85 -8.81
CA SER A 85 11.82 -5.09 -8.10
C SER A 85 11.00 -5.25 -6.83
N GLN A 86 10.84 -4.18 -6.07
CA GLN A 86 10.06 -4.23 -4.84
C GLN A 86 8.60 -4.54 -5.13
N ALA A 87 8.03 -3.87 -6.12
CA ALA A 87 6.63 -4.13 -6.48
C ALA A 87 6.42 -5.57 -6.93
N ARG A 88 7.36 -6.09 -7.70
CA ARG A 88 7.28 -7.46 -8.18
C ARG A 88 7.37 -8.47 -7.04
N ASN A 89 8.33 -8.25 -6.14
CA ASN A 89 8.51 -9.15 -5.01
C ASN A 89 7.29 -9.14 -4.08
N LEU A 90 6.71 -7.96 -3.85
CA LEU A 90 5.50 -7.85 -3.04
C LEU A 90 4.32 -8.56 -3.69
N ASN A 91 4.19 -8.42 -5.01
CA ASN A 91 3.13 -9.11 -5.74
C ASN A 91 3.26 -10.62 -5.59
N LEU A 92 4.49 -11.14 -5.69
CA LEU A 92 4.73 -12.56 -5.54
C LEU A 92 4.42 -13.04 -4.12
N GLU A 93 4.75 -12.23 -3.10
CA GLU A 93 4.53 -12.63 -1.71
C GLU A 93 3.07 -12.53 -1.30
N ILE A 94 2.39 -11.49 -1.75
CA ILE A 94 1.00 -11.22 -1.30
C ILE A 94 -0.02 -11.85 -2.24
N GLY A 95 0.29 -11.91 -3.54
CA GLY A 95 -0.61 -12.52 -4.51
C GLY A 95 -1.67 -11.59 -5.06
N LEU A 96 -1.53 -10.28 -4.81
CA LEU A 96 -2.46 -9.27 -5.31
C LEU A 96 -1.70 -8.20 -6.07
N PRO A 97 -2.39 -7.45 -6.94
CA PRO A 97 -1.74 -6.32 -7.62
C PRO A 97 -1.21 -5.32 -6.60
N ILE A 98 -0.02 -4.79 -6.88
CA ILE A 98 0.65 -3.81 -6.02
C ILE A 98 0.75 -2.50 -6.78
N LEU A 99 0.21 -1.44 -6.22
CA LEU A 99 0.29 -0.10 -6.79
C LEU A 99 1.00 0.81 -5.79
N ASP A 100 1.50 1.94 -6.30
CA ASP A 100 2.01 2.98 -5.42
C ASP A 100 1.34 4.30 -5.78
N ARG A 101 1.71 5.36 -5.05
CA ARG A 101 1.11 6.66 -5.28
C ARG A 101 1.30 7.14 -6.72
N THR A 102 2.47 6.88 -7.29
CA THR A 102 2.77 7.29 -8.65
C THR A 102 1.82 6.69 -9.66
N ALA A 103 1.49 5.40 -9.47
CA ALA A 103 0.56 4.72 -10.36
C ALA A 103 -0.84 5.34 -10.28
N LEU A 104 -1.28 5.74 -9.09
CA LEU A 104 -2.58 6.39 -8.94
C LEU A 104 -2.63 7.75 -9.63
N ILE A 105 -1.55 8.51 -9.53
CA ILE A 105 -1.51 9.83 -10.14
C ILE A 105 -1.56 9.74 -11.67
N LEU A 106 -0.94 8.70 -12.22
CA LEU A 106 -0.90 8.52 -13.67
C LEU A 106 -2.19 7.95 -14.24
N GLU A 107 -3.03 7.39 -13.39
CA GLU A 107 -4.32 6.93 -13.82
C GLU A 107 -5.26 8.10 -14.03
#